data_1f4f9dc20adbb2338cfefd0969b423fc
#
_entry.id   1f4f9dc20adbb2338cfefd0969b423fc
#
_cell.length_a   1.000
_cell.length_b   1.000
_cell.length_c   1.000
_cell.angle_alpha   90.00
_cell.angle_beta   90.00
_cell.angle_gamma   90.00
#
_symmetry.space_group_name_H-M   'P 1'
#
loop_
_entity.id
_entity.type
_entity.pdbx_description
1 polymer ?
#
loop_
_entity_poly.entity_id
_entity_poly.type
_entity_poly.pdbx_seq_one_letter_code
_entity_poly.pdbx_strand_id
1 'polypeptide(L)'
;AGRTLSKNGPHSLDIFELAIKINLIGTFNVLRLAALAMAENEPNETGERGVIINTASVAAFDGQIGQAAYSASKGGIAGMTLPIARDLARNGIRVMTIAPGIFKTPMVAMMTEEVQASLEAQIPFPARLGDPAYYAQLAQSIIENPYLNGEVIRLDGAVRMSPK
;
A
#
# COMPACT_ATOMS: atom_id res chain seq x y z
N ALA A 1 -5.56 14.64 -6.47
CA ALA A 1 -5.18 15.28 -5.20
C ALA A 1 -5.83 16.65 -5.11
N GLY A 2 -6.25 17.06 -3.90
CA GLY A 2 -6.88 18.37 -3.70
C GLY A 2 -6.93 18.71 -2.21
N ARG A 3 -6.72 20.01 -1.89
CA ARG A 3 -6.80 20.48 -0.50
C ARG A 3 -8.24 20.38 0.01
N THR A 4 -8.40 20.09 1.30
CA THR A 4 -9.72 20.07 1.95
C THR A 4 -10.48 21.39 1.78
N LEU A 5 -9.74 22.51 1.82
CA LEU A 5 -10.25 23.83 1.48
C LEU A 5 -9.27 24.52 0.55
N SER A 6 -9.76 25.05 -0.55
CA SER A 6 -9.03 25.84 -1.54
C SER A 6 -9.71 27.20 -1.76
N LYS A 7 -9.10 28.08 -2.55
CA LYS A 7 -9.72 29.35 -2.96
C LYS A 7 -11.02 29.17 -3.77
N ASN A 8 -11.22 27.97 -4.34
CA ASN A 8 -12.39 27.63 -5.13
C ASN A 8 -13.49 26.92 -4.30
N GLY A 9 -13.32 26.80 -3.00
CA GLY A 9 -14.26 26.13 -2.11
C GLY A 9 -13.75 24.81 -1.51
N PRO A 10 -14.64 24.02 -0.91
CA PRO A 10 -14.29 22.75 -0.30
C PRO A 10 -13.89 21.70 -1.34
N HIS A 11 -13.15 20.67 -0.89
CA HIS A 11 -12.83 19.52 -1.72
C HIS A 11 -14.11 18.81 -2.19
N SER A 12 -14.15 18.42 -3.47
CA SER A 12 -15.28 17.66 -4.01
C SER A 12 -15.44 16.32 -3.30
N LEU A 13 -16.64 16.06 -2.79
CA LEU A 13 -16.96 14.77 -2.18
C LEU A 13 -16.89 13.63 -3.20
N ASP A 14 -17.32 13.86 -4.44
CA ASP A 14 -17.26 12.87 -5.52
C ASP A 14 -15.81 12.40 -5.79
N ILE A 15 -14.85 13.33 -5.76
CA ILE A 15 -13.43 12.98 -5.94
C ILE A 15 -12.92 12.18 -4.74
N PHE A 16 -13.33 12.54 -3.53
CA PHE A 16 -13.00 11.78 -2.32
C PHE A 16 -13.57 10.37 -2.40
N GLU A 17 -14.85 10.24 -2.69
CA GLU A 17 -15.54 8.95 -2.84
C GLU A 17 -14.91 8.09 -3.94
N LEU A 18 -14.55 8.69 -5.07
CA LEU A 18 -13.88 7.98 -6.16
C LEU A 18 -12.55 7.37 -5.71
N ALA A 19 -11.75 8.10 -4.94
CA ALA A 19 -10.49 7.59 -4.41
C ALA A 19 -10.71 6.42 -3.44
N ILE A 20 -11.69 6.52 -2.55
CA ILE A 20 -12.09 5.43 -1.64
C ILE A 20 -12.61 4.22 -2.42
N LYS A 21 -13.48 4.45 -3.40
CA LYS A 21 -14.09 3.39 -4.21
C LYS A 21 -13.04 2.61 -4.99
N ILE A 22 -12.11 3.29 -5.65
CA ILE A 22 -11.08 2.63 -6.46
C ILE A 22 -10.07 1.93 -5.55
N ASN A 23 -9.47 2.66 -4.62
CA ASN A 23 -8.33 2.15 -3.85
C ASN A 23 -8.74 1.20 -2.73
N LEU A 24 -9.71 1.59 -1.88
CA LEU A 24 -10.06 0.83 -0.69
C LEU A 24 -11.09 -0.26 -1.00
N ILE A 25 -12.24 0.15 -1.55
CA ILE A 25 -13.32 -0.81 -1.85
C ILE A 25 -12.87 -1.79 -2.94
N GLY A 26 -12.15 -1.30 -3.96
CA GLY A 26 -11.58 -2.15 -5.01
C GLY A 26 -10.61 -3.19 -4.45
N THR A 27 -9.69 -2.80 -3.58
CA THR A 27 -8.77 -3.74 -2.92
C THR A 27 -9.53 -4.78 -2.10
N PHE A 28 -10.48 -4.36 -1.26
CA PHE A 28 -11.30 -5.29 -0.47
C PHE A 28 -12.12 -6.24 -1.36
N ASN A 29 -12.68 -5.73 -2.47
CA ASN A 29 -13.46 -6.54 -3.38
C ASN A 29 -12.64 -7.66 -4.04
N VAL A 30 -11.43 -7.36 -4.50
CA VAL A 30 -10.51 -8.37 -5.04
C VAL A 30 -10.08 -9.35 -3.95
N LEU A 31 -9.71 -8.83 -2.77
CA LEU A 31 -9.26 -9.63 -1.64
C LEU A 31 -10.31 -10.67 -1.21
N ARG A 32 -11.57 -10.29 -1.03
CA ARG A 32 -12.65 -11.20 -0.60
C ARG A 32 -12.91 -12.32 -1.62
N LEU A 33 -12.75 -12.02 -2.92
CA LEU A 33 -12.93 -13.01 -4.00
C LEU A 33 -11.71 -13.93 -4.09
N ALA A 34 -10.51 -13.39 -3.93
CA ALA A 34 -9.28 -14.18 -3.86
C ALA A 34 -9.29 -15.13 -2.65
N ALA A 35 -9.73 -14.64 -1.49
CA ALA A 35 -9.85 -15.47 -0.29
C ALA A 35 -10.83 -16.63 -0.49
N LEU A 36 -11.96 -16.39 -1.17
CA LEU A 36 -12.91 -17.45 -1.52
C LEU A 36 -12.24 -18.54 -2.39
N ALA A 37 -11.51 -18.12 -3.43
CA ALA A 37 -10.82 -19.07 -4.30
C ALA A 37 -9.68 -19.81 -3.58
N MET A 38 -8.90 -19.10 -2.74
CA MET A 38 -7.81 -19.71 -1.97
C MET A 38 -8.31 -20.73 -0.94
N ALA A 39 -9.50 -20.53 -0.38
CA ALA A 39 -10.07 -21.46 0.59
C ALA A 39 -10.32 -22.86 0.02
N GLU A 40 -10.48 -22.98 -1.31
CA GLU A 40 -10.65 -24.24 -2.02
C GLU A 40 -9.31 -24.96 -2.34
N ASN A 41 -8.16 -24.31 -2.13
CA ASN A 41 -6.86 -24.93 -2.38
C ASN A 41 -6.59 -26.04 -1.36
N GLU A 42 -5.86 -27.08 -1.79
CA GLU A 42 -5.26 -28.02 -0.86
C GLU A 42 -4.20 -27.30 -0.01
N PRO A 43 -4.18 -27.48 1.31
CA PRO A 43 -3.18 -26.86 2.17
C PRO A 43 -1.80 -27.45 1.90
N ASN A 44 -0.76 -26.61 2.00
CA ASN A 44 0.61 -27.08 2.00
C ASN A 44 0.98 -27.74 3.34
N GLU A 45 2.26 -28.12 3.50
CA GLU A 45 2.76 -28.81 4.72
C GLU A 45 2.57 -28.01 6.01
N THR A 46 2.46 -26.68 5.92
CA THR A 46 2.22 -25.78 7.07
C THR A 46 0.74 -25.50 7.32
N GLY A 47 -0.15 -26.05 6.50
CA GLY A 47 -1.58 -25.76 6.54
C GLY A 47 -1.99 -24.50 5.78
N GLU A 48 -1.06 -23.84 5.06
CA GLU A 48 -1.32 -22.64 4.31
C GLU A 48 -1.99 -22.96 2.96
N ARG A 49 -3.02 -22.18 2.63
CA ARG A 49 -3.78 -22.26 1.35
C ARG A 49 -3.50 -21.07 0.44
N GLY A 50 -2.89 -20.02 0.95
CA GLY A 50 -2.51 -18.85 0.19
C GLY A 50 -2.07 -17.67 1.04
N VAL A 51 -1.51 -16.67 0.36
CA VAL A 51 -1.13 -15.39 0.94
C VAL A 51 -1.64 -14.23 0.08
N ILE A 52 -2.19 -13.23 0.73
CA ILE A 52 -2.66 -11.99 0.11
C ILE A 52 -1.68 -10.88 0.49
N ILE A 53 -1.16 -10.16 -0.50
CA ILE A 53 -0.27 -9.03 -0.30
C ILE A 53 -0.93 -7.78 -0.88
N ASN A 54 -1.39 -6.89 0.00
CA ASN A 54 -1.98 -5.61 -0.40
C ASN A 54 -0.89 -4.55 -0.58
N THR A 55 -1.18 -3.55 -1.40
CA THR A 55 -0.32 -2.38 -1.58
C THR A 55 -0.98 -1.14 -0.98
N ALA A 56 -0.47 -0.67 0.16
CA ALA A 56 -0.81 0.61 0.75
C ALA A 56 0.08 1.74 0.16
N SER A 57 0.60 2.61 1.00
CA SER A 57 1.56 3.67 0.71
C SER A 57 2.07 4.24 2.04
N VAL A 58 3.25 4.85 2.05
CA VAL A 58 3.68 5.70 3.18
C VAL A 58 2.68 6.85 3.44
N ALA A 59 1.93 7.27 2.43
CA ALA A 59 0.85 8.26 2.60
C ALA A 59 -0.30 7.79 3.52
N ALA A 60 -0.36 6.50 3.85
CA ALA A 60 -1.27 5.99 4.89
C ALA A 60 -0.91 6.55 6.28
N PHE A 61 0.34 6.95 6.47
CA PHE A 61 0.93 7.42 7.74
C PHE A 61 1.38 8.88 7.66
N ASP A 62 2.04 9.26 6.56
CA ASP A 62 2.72 10.52 6.36
C ASP A 62 2.11 11.29 5.18
N GLY A 63 0.78 11.41 5.12
CA GLY A 63 0.08 12.09 4.02
C GLY A 63 0.44 13.57 3.90
N GLN A 64 0.65 14.02 2.66
CA GLN A 64 0.98 15.41 2.33
C GLN A 64 -0.27 16.28 2.15
N ILE A 65 -0.06 17.58 2.06
CA ILE A 65 -1.11 18.56 1.74
C ILE A 65 -1.80 18.15 0.42
N GLY A 66 -3.13 18.04 0.46
CA GLY A 66 -3.93 17.64 -0.70
C GLY A 66 -4.12 16.13 -0.87
N GLN A 67 -3.60 15.32 0.02
CA GLN A 67 -3.69 13.85 -0.06
C GLN A 67 -4.76 13.23 0.85
N ALA A 68 -5.69 14.00 1.43
CA ALA A 68 -6.66 13.48 2.40
C ALA A 68 -7.41 12.24 1.89
N ALA A 69 -7.96 12.27 0.67
CA ALA A 69 -8.66 11.13 0.08
C ALA A 69 -7.73 9.93 -0.16
N TYR A 70 -6.52 10.18 -0.69
CA TYR A 70 -5.52 9.14 -0.93
C TYR A 70 -5.05 8.52 0.37
N SER A 71 -4.69 9.34 1.36
CA SER A 71 -4.26 8.87 2.69
C SER A 71 -5.35 8.08 3.40
N ALA A 72 -6.61 8.53 3.33
CA ALA A 72 -7.75 7.79 3.87
C ALA A 72 -7.89 6.42 3.21
N SER A 73 -7.80 6.36 1.87
CA SER A 73 -7.90 5.09 1.14
C SER A 73 -6.76 4.12 1.49
N LYS A 74 -5.53 4.61 1.56
CA LYS A 74 -4.34 3.79 1.87
C LYS A 74 -4.23 3.46 3.37
N GLY A 75 -4.69 4.37 4.24
CA GLY A 75 -4.86 4.12 5.66
C GLY A 75 -5.90 3.04 5.94
N GLY A 76 -7.01 3.03 5.18
CA GLY A 76 -8.01 1.97 5.24
C GLY A 76 -7.45 0.61 4.87
N ILE A 77 -6.60 0.52 3.81
CA ILE A 77 -5.92 -0.72 3.43
C ILE A 77 -4.98 -1.19 4.55
N ALA A 78 -4.21 -0.29 5.14
CA ALA A 78 -3.34 -0.62 6.27
C ALA A 78 -4.16 -1.11 7.48
N GLY A 79 -5.24 -0.39 7.82
CA GLY A 79 -6.08 -0.70 8.97
C GLY A 79 -6.85 -2.02 8.86
N MET A 80 -7.25 -2.43 7.65
CA MET A 80 -7.95 -3.70 7.45
C MET A 80 -7.03 -4.94 7.41
N THR A 81 -5.70 -4.77 7.36
CA THR A 81 -4.75 -5.89 7.23
C THR A 81 -4.86 -6.89 8.37
N LEU A 82 -4.70 -6.44 9.59
CA LEU A 82 -4.72 -7.32 10.77
C LEU A 82 -6.09 -7.98 11.02
N PRO A 83 -7.23 -7.27 11.00
CA PRO A 83 -8.54 -7.91 11.19
C PRO A 83 -8.82 -8.98 10.13
N ILE A 84 -8.49 -8.74 8.85
CA ILE A 84 -8.69 -9.73 7.79
C ILE A 84 -7.75 -10.92 7.97
N ALA A 85 -6.49 -10.71 8.36
CA ALA A 85 -5.56 -11.80 8.67
C ALA A 85 -6.11 -12.70 9.79
N ARG A 86 -6.74 -12.12 10.80
CA ARG A 86 -7.41 -12.86 11.89
C ARG A 86 -8.65 -13.62 11.41
N ASP A 87 -9.48 -12.98 10.59
CA ASP A 87 -10.68 -13.61 10.02
C ASP A 87 -10.32 -14.85 9.18
N LEU A 88 -9.26 -14.75 8.36
CA LEU A 88 -8.84 -15.80 7.43
C LEU A 88 -7.89 -16.84 8.04
N ALA A 89 -7.45 -16.67 9.28
CA ALA A 89 -6.53 -17.60 9.96
C ALA A 89 -7.05 -19.04 9.96
N ARG A 90 -8.34 -19.23 10.24
CA ARG A 90 -8.98 -20.58 10.21
C ARG A 90 -9.02 -21.21 8.82
N ASN A 91 -8.88 -20.40 7.76
CA ASN A 91 -8.84 -20.83 6.37
C ASN A 91 -7.42 -21.10 5.88
N GLY A 92 -6.40 -20.91 6.71
CA GLY A 92 -4.99 -21.05 6.30
C GLY A 92 -4.55 -20.01 5.31
N ILE A 93 -5.10 -18.79 5.35
CA ILE A 93 -4.75 -17.70 4.42
C ILE A 93 -4.11 -16.56 5.21
N ARG A 94 -2.89 -16.18 4.82
CA ARG A 94 -2.18 -15.04 5.39
C ARG A 94 -2.53 -13.75 4.65
N VAL A 95 -2.45 -12.62 5.37
CA VAL A 95 -2.67 -11.30 4.78
C VAL A 95 -1.57 -10.34 5.26
N MET A 96 -0.87 -9.78 4.31
CA MET A 96 0.17 -8.78 4.54
C MET A 96 -0.10 -7.53 3.71
N THR A 97 0.50 -6.43 4.11
CA THR A 97 0.45 -5.19 3.34
C THR A 97 1.84 -4.59 3.23
N ILE A 98 2.23 -4.20 2.02
CA ILE A 98 3.44 -3.40 1.80
C ILE A 98 3.00 -1.94 1.65
N ALA A 99 3.67 -1.04 2.36
CA ALA A 99 3.51 0.40 2.25
C ALA A 99 4.79 0.99 1.61
N PRO A 100 4.84 1.09 0.27
CA PRO A 100 6.00 1.62 -0.43
C PRO A 100 6.14 3.13 -0.22
N GLY A 101 7.38 3.59 -0.18
CA GLY A 101 7.76 4.99 -0.33
C GLY A 101 7.77 5.43 -1.78
N ILE A 102 8.81 6.14 -2.19
CA ILE A 102 8.94 6.69 -3.53
C ILE A 102 9.79 5.75 -4.38
N PHE A 103 9.19 5.16 -5.41
CA PHE A 103 9.82 4.19 -6.29
C PHE A 103 9.96 4.72 -7.71
N LYS A 104 11.02 4.31 -8.42
CA LYS A 104 11.25 4.59 -9.83
C LYS A 104 10.27 3.82 -10.71
N THR A 105 9.05 4.33 -10.79
CA THR A 105 7.98 3.79 -11.64
C THR A 105 7.93 4.54 -12.97
N PRO A 106 7.27 4.01 -14.02
CA PRO A 106 7.06 4.76 -15.27
C PRO A 106 6.43 6.14 -15.04
N MET A 107 5.54 6.28 -14.07
CA MET A 107 4.93 7.56 -13.71
C MET A 107 5.96 8.57 -13.18
N VAL A 108 6.88 8.15 -12.31
CA VAL A 108 7.93 9.01 -11.79
C VAL A 108 9.00 9.28 -12.84
N ALA A 109 9.32 8.29 -13.67
CA ALA A 109 10.28 8.44 -14.78
C ALA A 109 9.85 9.46 -15.85
N MET A 110 8.55 9.76 -15.96
CA MET A 110 8.03 10.81 -16.84
C MET A 110 8.10 12.22 -16.24
N MET A 111 8.46 12.37 -14.98
CA MET A 111 8.66 13.67 -14.34
C MET A 111 10.01 14.26 -14.75
N THR A 112 10.16 15.59 -14.60
CA THR A 112 11.44 16.24 -14.90
C THR A 112 12.55 15.78 -13.94
N GLU A 113 13.81 15.88 -14.39
CA GLU A 113 14.96 15.50 -13.57
C GLU A 113 15.01 16.26 -12.24
N GLU A 114 14.63 17.54 -12.24
CA GLU A 114 14.58 18.36 -11.02
C GLU A 114 13.56 17.80 -10.02
N VAL A 115 12.40 17.35 -10.50
CA VAL A 115 11.38 16.75 -9.64
C VAL A 115 11.86 15.42 -9.09
N GLN A 116 12.47 14.59 -9.93
CA GLN A 116 13.04 13.31 -9.49
C GLN A 116 14.12 13.52 -8.43
N ALA A 117 15.05 14.44 -8.65
CA ALA A 117 16.11 14.79 -7.69
C ALA A 117 15.52 15.33 -6.36
N SER A 118 14.46 16.14 -6.43
CA SER A 118 13.75 16.62 -5.23
C SER A 118 13.09 15.49 -4.44
N LEU A 119 12.58 14.47 -5.11
CA LEU A 119 12.01 13.29 -4.46
C LEU A 119 13.10 12.43 -3.82
N GLU A 120 14.22 12.22 -4.52
CA GLU A 120 15.37 11.47 -4.00
C GLU A 120 15.97 12.11 -2.75
N ALA A 121 16.07 13.45 -2.73
CA ALA A 121 16.60 14.21 -1.60
C ALA A 121 15.76 14.05 -0.30
N GLN A 122 14.53 13.57 -0.40
CA GLN A 122 13.68 13.30 0.77
C GLN A 122 13.95 11.93 1.40
N ILE A 123 14.68 11.05 0.70
CA ILE A 123 14.94 9.69 1.17
C ILE A 123 16.26 9.66 1.95
N PRO A 124 16.24 9.37 3.29
CA PRO A 124 17.44 9.43 4.10
C PRO A 124 18.52 8.44 3.65
N PHE A 125 18.18 7.15 3.47
CA PHE A 125 19.14 6.13 3.04
C PHE A 125 18.40 4.84 2.58
N PRO A 126 18.84 4.25 1.43
CA PRO A 126 19.77 4.85 0.44
C PRO A 126 19.15 6.07 -0.23
N ALA A 127 19.93 7.16 -0.42
CA ALA A 127 19.47 8.45 -0.95
C ALA A 127 19.19 8.36 -2.46
N ARG A 128 18.18 7.60 -2.83
CA ARG A 128 17.72 7.37 -4.21
C ARG A 128 16.30 6.84 -4.21
N LEU A 129 15.62 6.93 -5.35
CA LEU A 129 14.33 6.27 -5.56
C LEU A 129 14.46 4.75 -5.39
N GLY A 130 13.43 4.13 -4.80
CA GLY A 130 13.36 2.68 -4.68
C GLY A 130 13.31 2.01 -6.07
N ASP A 131 14.09 0.95 -6.24
CA ASP A 131 13.96 0.09 -7.42
C ASP A 131 12.72 -0.81 -7.25
N PRO A 132 11.84 -0.94 -8.27
CA PRO A 132 10.72 -1.87 -8.23
C PRO A 132 11.12 -3.32 -7.87
N ALA A 133 12.34 -3.73 -8.17
CA ALA A 133 12.87 -5.03 -7.77
C ALA A 133 12.88 -5.22 -6.24
N TYR A 134 13.07 -4.17 -5.45
CA TYR A 134 13.02 -4.27 -3.98
C TYR A 134 11.62 -4.58 -3.46
N TYR A 135 10.58 -4.06 -4.15
CA TYR A 135 9.21 -4.43 -3.84
C TYR A 135 8.96 -5.92 -4.13
N ALA A 136 9.42 -6.40 -5.29
CA ALA A 136 9.30 -7.80 -5.67
C ALA A 136 10.05 -8.73 -4.70
N GLN A 137 11.27 -8.36 -4.25
CA GLN A 137 12.02 -9.11 -3.25
C GLN A 137 11.29 -9.20 -1.91
N LEU A 138 10.69 -8.09 -1.44
CA LEU A 138 9.91 -8.12 -0.22
C LEU A 138 8.65 -8.99 -0.37
N ALA A 139 7.95 -8.89 -1.50
CA ALA A 139 6.80 -9.73 -1.78
C ALA A 139 7.18 -11.21 -1.80
N GLN A 140 8.30 -11.57 -2.44
CA GLN A 140 8.84 -12.92 -2.42
C GLN A 140 9.17 -13.38 -0.99
N SER A 141 9.84 -12.54 -0.19
CA SER A 141 10.16 -12.86 1.21
C SER A 141 8.89 -13.09 2.05
N ILE A 142 7.81 -12.35 1.78
CA ILE A 142 6.52 -12.55 2.44
C ILE A 142 5.92 -13.91 2.03
N ILE A 143 6.01 -14.28 0.76
CA ILE A 143 5.51 -15.57 0.26
C ILE A 143 6.26 -16.73 0.92
N GLU A 144 7.59 -16.64 0.98
CA GLU A 144 8.47 -17.70 1.47
C GLU A 144 8.51 -17.83 2.99
N ASN A 145 8.14 -16.78 3.73
CA ASN A 145 8.15 -16.79 5.19
C ASN A 145 6.73 -16.94 5.77
N PRO A 146 6.32 -18.15 6.16
CA PRO A 146 4.95 -18.42 6.63
C PRO A 146 4.62 -17.76 7.97
N TYR A 147 5.59 -17.19 8.69
CA TYR A 147 5.36 -16.53 9.97
C TYR A 147 5.00 -15.04 9.82
N LEU A 148 5.13 -14.47 8.62
CA LEU A 148 4.70 -13.10 8.30
C LEU A 148 3.19 -13.09 8.02
N ASN A 149 2.40 -12.54 8.97
CA ASN A 149 0.96 -12.45 8.85
C ASN A 149 0.40 -11.25 9.65
N GLY A 150 -0.53 -10.52 9.07
CA GLY A 150 -1.26 -9.43 9.74
C GLY A 150 -0.51 -8.11 9.87
N GLU A 151 0.65 -7.93 9.22
CA GLU A 151 1.52 -6.77 9.39
C GLU A 151 1.54 -5.88 8.14
N VAL A 152 1.84 -4.60 8.38
CA VAL A 152 2.08 -3.59 7.34
C VAL A 152 3.56 -3.23 7.34
N ILE A 153 4.27 -3.56 6.28
CA ILE A 153 5.71 -3.30 6.16
C ILE A 153 5.93 -2.04 5.33
N ARG A 154 6.53 -1.02 5.93
CA ARG A 154 7.02 0.17 5.19
C ARG A 154 8.29 -0.21 4.43
N LEU A 155 8.30 0.05 3.12
CA LEU A 155 9.46 -0.14 2.25
C LEU A 155 9.80 1.21 1.61
N ASP A 156 10.57 2.04 2.32
CA ASP A 156 10.60 3.47 2.04
C ASP A 156 11.96 4.18 2.24
N GLY A 157 13.05 3.46 2.53
CA GLY A 157 14.35 4.08 2.79
C GLY A 157 14.33 5.07 3.96
N ALA A 158 13.47 4.83 4.94
CA ALA A 158 13.24 5.67 6.12
C ALA A 158 12.62 7.06 5.80
N VAL A 159 12.03 7.26 4.61
CA VAL A 159 11.38 8.52 4.29
C VAL A 159 10.20 8.80 5.22
N ARG A 160 10.09 10.05 5.65
CA ARG A 160 8.88 10.61 6.24
C ARG A 160 8.51 11.80 5.38
N MET A 161 7.37 11.69 4.71
CA MET A 161 6.96 12.70 3.74
C MET A 161 6.82 14.04 4.40
N SER A 162 7.48 15.06 3.83
CA SER A 162 7.28 16.44 4.25
C SER A 162 5.83 16.89 3.97
N PRO A 163 5.32 17.93 4.65
CA PRO A 163 3.97 18.43 4.39
C PRO A 163 3.71 18.87 2.93
N LYS A 164 4.80 19.17 2.19
CA LYS A 164 4.79 19.59 0.78
C LYS A 164 5.87 18.86 0.02
#